data_0d06a2c0ab42a3ba76b0de5626eb6fd5
#
_entry.id   0d06a2c0ab42a3ba76b0de5626eb6fd5
#
_cell.length_a   1.000
_cell.length_b   1.000
_cell.length_c   1.000
_cell.angle_alpha   90.00
_cell.angle_beta   90.00
_cell.angle_gamma   90.00
#
_symmetry.space_group_name_H-M   'P 1'
#
loop_
_entity.id
_entity.type
_entity.pdbx_description
1 polymer ?
#
loop_
_entity_poly.entity_id
_entity_poly.type
_entity_poly.pdbx_seq_one_letter_code
_entity_poly.pdbx_strand_id
1 'polypeptide(L)'
;MTYSVYSSHSNQLFGWICIFVCCYRRTQWVLKPNTGTPRVINILQCPAPKRKNIMLILPCSGCKIICMRLDQELVLRNLYPTRAKAVAAIKSGLVSVNGAPAQKASQSVSDADTIVAGALPYSAGRGGVKLAAALDVFGVNPAGYVCLDVGASTGGFTETLLSRGAVRVIAVDVGTNQLTDELKRDARVLSLEQTDIRALHPVAPVDLIVIDVSFISLINIMDALVAWKSPQIIALIKPQFEVPRAVAARNRGVIKSAVDRQNAVQNVIKNFEKIGYKQCGVIESPIRGGSGNVEYLACWRRVTDEM
;
A
#
# COMPACT_ATOMS: atom_id res chain seq x y z
N MET A 1 19.27 29.10 -20.83
CA MET A 1 18.50 30.34 -20.65
C MET A 1 19.04 31.02 -19.40
N THR A 2 19.61 32.17 -19.60
CA THR A 2 20.24 32.99 -18.55
C THR A 2 19.16 33.95 -18.04
N TYR A 3 18.83 33.89 -16.76
CA TYR A 3 17.94 34.87 -16.15
C TYR A 3 18.76 35.81 -15.26
N SER A 4 18.71 37.10 -15.55
CA SER A 4 19.31 38.15 -14.73
C SER A 4 18.21 38.76 -13.85
N VAL A 5 18.44 38.84 -12.57
CA VAL A 5 17.56 39.58 -11.66
C VAL A 5 18.30 40.85 -11.25
N TYR A 6 17.75 42.00 -11.63
CA TYR A 6 18.22 43.33 -11.20
C TYR A 6 17.43 43.71 -9.93
N SER A 7 18.16 44.11 -8.90
CA SER A 7 17.59 44.82 -7.75
C SER A 7 18.14 46.24 -7.75
N SER A 8 17.27 47.23 -7.86
CA SER A 8 17.58 48.62 -7.60
C SER A 8 17.11 48.99 -6.19
N HIS A 9 18.01 49.37 -5.30
CA HIS A 9 18.06 50.61 -4.53
C HIS A 9 19.04 50.51 -3.34
N SER A 10 19.99 51.40 -3.45
CA SER A 10 20.74 52.22 -2.48
C SER A 10 21.06 51.71 -1.07
N ASN A 11 22.37 51.83 -0.87
CA ASN A 11 23.14 52.02 0.37
C ASN A 11 23.58 50.84 1.19
N GLN A 12 24.93 50.62 0.97
CA GLN A 12 25.87 50.03 1.92
C GLN A 12 25.49 48.64 2.44
N LEU A 13 26.04 47.64 1.77
CA LEU A 13 26.69 46.48 2.37
C LEU A 13 26.84 45.39 1.30
N PHE A 14 28.02 44.84 1.23
CA PHE A 14 28.52 43.75 0.42
C PHE A 14 27.45 42.91 -0.30
N GLY A 15 27.25 43.21 -1.59
CA GLY A 15 26.34 42.45 -2.45
C GLY A 15 27.02 41.21 -3.01
N TRP A 16 26.42 40.06 -2.85
CA TRP A 16 26.75 38.84 -3.59
C TRP A 16 25.75 38.65 -4.73
N ILE A 17 26.23 38.44 -5.91
CA ILE A 17 25.41 38.14 -7.08
C ILE A 17 25.47 36.63 -7.29
N CYS A 18 24.34 35.93 -7.20
CA CYS A 18 24.21 34.52 -7.55
C CYS A 18 23.80 34.39 -9.02
N ILE A 19 24.62 33.78 -9.84
CA ILE A 19 24.28 33.43 -11.22
C ILE A 19 23.96 31.91 -11.26
N PHE A 20 22.77 31.60 -11.71
CA PHE A 20 22.35 30.23 -11.94
C PHE A 20 22.76 29.78 -13.33
N VAL A 21 23.53 28.71 -13.41
CA VAL A 21 23.76 27.99 -14.65
C VAL A 21 23.16 26.59 -14.49
N CYS A 22 22.05 26.35 -15.14
CA CYS A 22 21.40 25.04 -15.14
C CYS A 22 21.89 24.28 -16.37
N CYS A 23 22.86 23.37 -16.22
CA CYS A 23 23.21 22.39 -17.23
C CYS A 23 22.61 21.02 -16.85
N TYR A 24 22.00 20.40 -17.82
CA TYR A 24 21.39 19.08 -17.76
C TYR A 24 22.40 18.04 -17.23
N ARG A 25 22.27 17.66 -15.96
CA ARG A 25 22.99 16.61 -15.21
C ARG A 25 23.91 17.01 -14.07
N ARG A 26 24.23 18.30 -13.85
CA ARG A 26 24.96 18.72 -12.64
C ARG A 26 24.64 20.17 -12.34
N THR A 27 24.16 20.45 -11.14
CA THR A 27 23.97 21.82 -10.66
C THR A 27 25.24 22.26 -9.96
N GLN A 28 25.98 23.19 -10.53
CA GLN A 28 27.11 23.86 -9.89
C GLN A 28 26.71 25.30 -9.59
N TRP A 29 26.99 25.73 -8.37
CA TRP A 29 26.77 27.10 -7.95
C TRP A 29 28.09 27.84 -7.97
N VAL A 30 28.10 28.98 -8.66
CA VAL A 30 29.26 29.87 -8.68
C VAL A 30 28.87 31.15 -7.97
N LEU A 31 29.50 31.43 -6.83
CA LEU A 31 29.36 32.67 -6.10
C LEU A 31 30.50 33.60 -6.58
N LYS A 32 30.14 34.75 -7.14
CA LYS A 32 31.13 35.81 -7.44
C LYS A 32 31.08 36.88 -6.37
N PRO A 33 32.11 37.06 -5.58
CA PRO A 33 32.25 38.25 -4.74
C PRO A 33 32.56 39.47 -5.58
N ASN A 34 32.16 40.61 -5.14
CA ASN A 34 32.40 41.90 -5.84
C ASN A 34 33.87 42.31 -5.88
N THR A 35 34.79 41.50 -5.35
CA THR A 35 36.22 41.68 -5.38
C THR A 35 36.90 40.34 -5.71
N GLY A 36 37.22 40.16 -6.95
CA GLY A 36 38.42 39.48 -7.51
C GLY A 36 38.31 37.98 -7.70
N THR A 37 38.15 37.02 -6.99
CA THR A 37 38.34 35.59 -7.30
C THR A 37 37.12 34.71 -7.04
N PRO A 38 36.66 33.89 -8.01
CA PRO A 38 35.52 32.98 -7.80
C PRO A 38 35.95 31.80 -6.93
N ARG A 39 35.19 31.52 -5.88
CA ARG A 39 35.29 30.27 -5.15
C ARG A 39 34.19 29.29 -5.61
N VAL A 40 34.61 28.11 -6.02
CA VAL A 40 33.70 27.02 -6.38
C VAL A 40 33.42 26.24 -5.11
N ILE A 41 32.17 26.16 -4.74
CA ILE A 41 31.72 25.30 -3.65
C ILE A 41 31.05 24.07 -4.27
N ASN A 42 31.64 22.92 -4.08
CA ASN A 42 31.00 21.65 -4.45
C ASN A 42 29.95 21.29 -3.39
N ILE A 43 28.69 21.39 -3.76
CA ILE A 43 27.59 20.92 -2.92
C ILE A 43 27.21 19.52 -3.36
N LEU A 44 27.16 18.61 -2.39
CA LEU A 44 26.78 17.21 -2.56
C LEU A 44 25.47 17.06 -3.35
N GLN A 45 25.41 16.04 -4.20
CA GLN A 45 24.33 15.71 -5.11
C GLN A 45 22.97 15.68 -4.41
N CYS A 46 22.06 16.57 -4.85
CA CYS A 46 20.65 16.43 -4.62
C CYS A 46 19.98 15.90 -5.90
N PRO A 47 19.20 14.81 -5.88
CA PRO A 47 18.43 14.39 -7.03
C PRO A 47 17.36 15.44 -7.34
N ALA A 48 17.28 15.86 -8.60
CA ALA A 48 16.43 16.95 -9.06
C ALA A 48 14.93 16.64 -8.84
N PRO A 49 14.16 17.52 -8.15
CA PRO A 49 12.72 17.39 -8.08
C PRO A 49 12.07 17.87 -9.39
N LYS A 50 11.16 17.05 -9.92
CA LYS A 50 10.28 17.43 -11.02
C LYS A 50 9.19 18.37 -10.50
N ARG A 51 9.20 19.62 -11.00
CA ARG A 51 8.17 20.68 -11.00
C ARG A 51 8.17 21.77 -9.92
N LYS A 52 8.31 22.99 -10.49
CA LYS A 52 7.75 24.34 -10.21
C LYS A 52 7.28 24.67 -8.78
N ASN A 53 7.98 25.54 -8.20
CA ASN A 53 7.80 26.58 -7.21
C ASN A 53 8.89 26.51 -6.14
N ILE A 54 10.10 26.89 -6.52
CA ILE A 54 11.16 27.17 -5.56
C ILE A 54 11.22 28.69 -5.45
N MET A 55 10.80 29.21 -4.32
CA MET A 55 11.04 30.61 -3.95
C MET A 55 12.38 30.65 -3.24
N LEU A 56 13.40 31.20 -3.90
CA LEU A 56 14.70 31.41 -3.31
C LEU A 56 14.68 32.70 -2.50
N ILE A 57 14.93 32.63 -1.22
CA ILE A 57 15.18 33.76 -0.35
C ILE A 57 16.65 33.73 0.05
N LEU A 58 17.41 34.72 -0.39
CA LEU A 58 18.81 34.90 0.00
C LEU A 58 18.90 35.51 1.39
N PRO A 59 19.83 35.07 2.26
CA PRO A 59 19.94 35.55 3.61
C PRO A 59 20.87 36.77 3.70
N CYS A 60 20.39 37.84 4.27
CA CYS A 60 21.20 38.80 5.00
C CYS A 60 21.23 38.39 6.47
N SER A 61 22.43 38.30 7.06
CA SER A 61 22.72 38.09 8.49
C SER A 61 21.63 37.42 9.35
N GLY A 62 21.59 36.11 9.31
CA GLY A 62 20.68 35.24 10.06
C GLY A 62 20.16 34.15 9.12
N CYS A 63 20.69 32.96 9.18
CA CYS A 63 20.22 31.82 8.38
C CYS A 63 18.71 31.70 8.50
N LYS A 64 17.96 32.03 7.45
CA LYS A 64 16.56 31.64 7.39
C LYS A 64 16.51 30.15 7.11
N ILE A 65 16.14 29.42 8.10
CA ILE A 65 15.80 28.00 8.03
C ILE A 65 14.72 27.85 6.96
N ILE A 66 14.98 27.07 5.92
CA ILE A 66 13.97 26.75 4.91
C ILE A 66 12.97 25.83 5.59
N CYS A 67 11.81 26.37 5.92
CA CYS A 67 10.73 25.57 6.50
C CYS A 67 9.92 24.92 5.38
N MET A 68 9.75 23.61 5.45
CA MET A 68 8.91 22.82 4.57
C MET A 68 7.75 22.19 5.34
N ARG A 69 6.71 21.81 4.64
CA ARG A 69 5.61 21.05 5.26
C ARG A 69 6.08 19.66 5.65
N LEU A 70 5.69 19.22 6.82
CA LEU A 70 6.07 17.90 7.36
C LEU A 70 5.72 16.75 6.39
N ASP A 71 4.54 16.77 5.76
CA ASP A 71 4.12 15.73 4.80
C ASP A 71 5.01 15.67 3.55
N GLN A 72 5.64 16.77 3.17
CA GLN A 72 6.58 16.85 2.05
C GLN A 72 7.98 16.44 2.50
N GLU A 73 8.40 16.89 3.67
CA GLU A 73 9.70 16.59 4.26
C GLU A 73 9.88 15.10 4.52
N LEU A 74 8.83 14.42 5.00
CA LEU A 74 8.82 12.97 5.21
C LEU A 74 9.07 12.18 3.92
N VAL A 75 8.55 12.66 2.79
CA VAL A 75 8.80 12.04 1.48
C VAL A 75 10.21 12.38 0.98
N LEU A 76 10.65 13.62 1.17
CA LEU A 76 11.99 14.08 0.75
C LEU A 76 13.10 13.30 1.47
N ARG A 77 12.93 13.04 2.77
CA ARG A 77 13.85 12.20 3.58
C ARG A 77 13.68 10.69 3.34
N ASN A 78 12.84 10.27 2.38
CA ASN A 78 12.51 8.86 2.09
C ASN A 78 11.97 8.08 3.31
N LEU A 79 11.36 8.78 4.28
CA LEU A 79 10.73 8.15 5.43
C LEU A 79 9.37 7.53 5.08
N TYR A 80 8.71 8.07 4.06
CA TYR A 80 7.51 7.47 3.45
C TYR A 80 7.54 7.62 1.92
N PRO A 81 7.02 6.64 1.18
CA PRO A 81 7.11 6.63 -0.29
C PRO A 81 6.20 7.64 -0.98
N THR A 82 5.13 8.12 -0.30
CA THR A 82 4.18 9.10 -0.85
C THR A 82 3.66 10.04 0.23
N ARG A 83 3.22 11.25 -0.18
CA ARG A 83 2.59 12.21 0.72
C ARG A 83 1.31 11.67 1.37
N ALA A 84 0.54 10.85 0.67
CA ALA A 84 -0.65 10.22 1.23
C ALA A 84 -0.29 9.29 2.41
N LYS A 85 0.75 8.46 2.26
CA LYS A 85 1.28 7.61 3.33
C LYS A 85 1.85 8.45 4.49
N ALA A 86 2.58 9.53 4.21
CA ALA A 86 3.07 10.46 5.23
C ALA A 86 1.93 11.10 6.05
N VAL A 87 0.87 11.56 5.38
CA VAL A 87 -0.32 12.12 6.04
C VAL A 87 -1.04 11.08 6.90
N ALA A 88 -1.17 9.83 6.42
CA ALA A 88 -1.75 8.73 7.19
C ALA A 88 -0.93 8.45 8.46
N ALA A 89 0.40 8.38 8.34
CA ALA A 89 1.30 8.16 9.47
C ALA A 89 1.20 9.26 10.54
N ILE A 90 1.13 10.52 10.12
CA ILE A 90 0.93 11.66 11.04
C ILE A 90 -0.39 11.52 11.78
N LYS A 91 -1.49 11.22 11.07
CA LYS A 91 -2.81 11.02 11.67
C LYS A 91 -2.86 9.84 12.65
N SER A 92 -2.07 8.81 12.41
CA SER A 92 -1.96 7.63 13.28
C SER A 92 -0.99 7.82 14.45
N GLY A 93 -0.42 9.04 14.64
CA GLY A 93 0.49 9.33 15.73
C GLY A 93 1.88 8.67 15.59
N LEU A 94 2.24 8.19 14.41
CA LEU A 94 3.50 7.49 14.16
C LEU A 94 4.68 8.42 13.86
N VAL A 95 4.44 9.72 13.79
CA VAL A 95 5.47 10.72 13.49
C VAL A 95 5.64 11.66 14.67
N SER A 96 6.87 11.85 15.09
CA SER A 96 7.23 12.89 16.07
C SER A 96 8.27 13.84 15.49
N VAL A 97 8.20 15.10 15.93
CA VAL A 97 9.14 16.17 15.58
C VAL A 97 9.72 16.70 16.88
N ASN A 98 11.03 16.64 17.01
CA ASN A 98 11.77 17.06 18.23
C ASN A 98 11.23 16.39 19.52
N GLY A 99 10.87 15.10 19.42
CA GLY A 99 10.34 14.30 20.51
C GLY A 99 8.85 14.50 20.83
N ALA A 100 8.15 15.46 20.18
CA ALA A 100 6.73 15.68 20.36
C ALA A 100 5.93 15.05 19.18
N PRO A 101 4.76 14.41 19.43
CA PRO A 101 3.91 13.89 18.37
C PRO A 101 3.48 14.97 17.38
N ALA A 102 3.61 14.69 16.10
CA ALA A 102 3.20 15.60 15.04
C ALA A 102 1.69 15.77 14.99
N GLN A 103 1.20 17.01 15.01
CA GLN A 103 -0.23 17.32 15.08
C GLN A 103 -0.90 17.47 13.71
N LYS A 104 -0.15 17.95 12.72
CA LYS A 104 -0.70 18.31 11.40
C LYS A 104 0.29 17.99 10.29
N ALA A 105 -0.20 17.47 9.17
CA ALA A 105 0.59 17.25 7.96
C ALA A 105 1.20 18.54 7.38
N SER A 106 0.55 19.67 7.63
CA SER A 106 1.02 21.01 7.23
C SER A 106 1.96 21.67 8.25
N GLN A 107 2.34 20.97 9.33
CA GLN A 107 3.32 21.46 10.29
C GLN A 107 4.60 21.88 9.57
N SER A 108 5.11 23.07 9.93
CA SER A 108 6.35 23.58 9.37
C SER A 108 7.53 22.92 10.07
N VAL A 109 8.44 22.34 9.31
CA VAL A 109 9.66 21.70 9.80
C VAL A 109 10.85 22.17 8.97
N SER A 110 12.03 22.09 9.53
CA SER A 110 13.28 22.50 8.94
C SER A 110 14.29 21.35 8.90
N ASP A 111 15.40 21.53 8.20
CA ASP A 111 16.49 20.56 8.18
C ASP A 111 17.10 20.30 9.56
N ALA A 112 16.98 21.27 10.49
CA ALA A 112 17.47 21.14 11.86
C ALA A 112 16.55 20.31 12.76
N ASP A 113 15.31 20.04 12.34
CA ASP A 113 14.35 19.30 13.15
C ASP A 113 14.62 17.80 13.09
N THR A 114 14.66 17.17 14.26
CA THR A 114 14.72 15.72 14.39
C THR A 114 13.34 15.14 14.16
N ILE A 115 13.18 14.41 13.06
CA ILE A 115 11.94 13.73 12.73
C ILE A 115 12.12 12.23 12.94
N VAL A 116 11.28 11.65 13.80
CA VAL A 116 11.20 10.21 14.00
C VAL A 116 9.89 9.74 13.34
N ALA A 117 10.01 8.77 12.45
CA ALA A 117 8.90 8.19 11.72
C ALA A 117 8.80 6.70 12.06
N GLY A 118 7.68 6.31 12.66
CA GLY A 118 7.34 4.90 12.86
C GLY A 118 6.95 4.25 11.53
N ALA A 119 7.17 2.94 11.43
CA ALA A 119 6.61 2.20 10.30
C ALA A 119 5.09 2.38 10.31
N LEU A 120 4.54 2.84 9.17
CA LEU A 120 3.09 2.70 8.98
C LEU A 120 2.78 1.21 9.18
N PRO A 121 1.80 0.86 10.02
CA PRO A 121 1.16 -0.41 9.80
C PRO A 121 0.74 -0.37 8.32
N TYR A 122 1.14 -1.35 7.59
CA TYR A 122 0.92 -1.44 6.16
C TYR A 122 -0.42 -0.80 5.82
N SER A 123 -0.45 0.15 4.89
CA SER A 123 -1.69 0.78 4.45
C SER A 123 -2.48 -0.27 3.71
N ALA A 124 -3.15 -1.12 4.48
CA ALA A 124 -4.01 -2.14 3.93
C ALA A 124 -4.97 -1.43 2.97
N GLY A 125 -4.71 -1.55 1.68
CA GLY A 125 -5.61 -1.07 0.66
C GLY A 125 -7.03 -1.59 0.94
N ARG A 126 -8.02 -1.22 0.14
CA ARG A 126 -9.41 -1.68 0.35
C ARG A 126 -9.53 -3.19 0.66
N GLY A 127 -8.68 -4.02 0.04
CA GLY A 127 -8.60 -5.46 0.33
C GLY A 127 -8.20 -5.74 1.78
N GLY A 128 -7.17 -5.07 2.27
CA GLY A 128 -6.69 -5.30 3.63
C GLY A 128 -7.71 -5.00 4.73
N VAL A 129 -8.55 -3.96 4.55
CA VAL A 129 -9.65 -3.68 5.49
C VAL A 129 -10.64 -4.85 5.57
N LYS A 130 -10.91 -5.51 4.44
CA LYS A 130 -11.81 -6.68 4.40
C LYS A 130 -11.22 -7.85 5.17
N LEU A 131 -9.96 -8.21 4.87
CA LEU A 131 -9.31 -9.34 5.52
C LEU A 131 -9.10 -9.09 7.01
N ALA A 132 -8.69 -7.89 7.41
CA ALA A 132 -8.53 -7.55 8.83
C ALA A 132 -9.81 -7.77 9.61
N ALA A 133 -10.96 -7.31 9.09
CA ALA A 133 -12.26 -7.53 9.72
C ALA A 133 -12.61 -9.03 9.82
N ALA A 134 -12.30 -9.83 8.79
CA ALA A 134 -12.52 -11.27 8.81
C ALA A 134 -11.66 -11.97 9.87
N LEU A 135 -10.36 -11.63 9.92
CA LEU A 135 -9.44 -12.20 10.92
C LEU A 135 -9.91 -11.90 12.35
N ASP A 136 -10.33 -10.65 12.60
CA ASP A 136 -10.80 -10.23 13.92
C ASP A 136 -12.10 -10.93 14.31
N VAL A 137 -13.12 -10.97 13.42
CA VAL A 137 -14.42 -11.57 13.74
C VAL A 137 -14.35 -13.10 13.85
N PHE A 138 -13.55 -13.76 13.01
CA PHE A 138 -13.41 -15.21 13.03
C PHE A 138 -12.37 -15.70 14.06
N GLY A 139 -11.70 -14.79 14.75
CA GLY A 139 -10.68 -15.13 15.75
C GLY A 139 -9.46 -15.83 15.16
N VAL A 140 -9.08 -15.47 13.91
CA VAL A 140 -7.93 -16.08 13.21
C VAL A 140 -6.70 -15.20 13.40
N ASN A 141 -5.67 -15.76 14.05
CA ASN A 141 -4.39 -15.10 14.23
C ASN A 141 -3.33 -15.74 13.32
N PRO A 142 -2.90 -15.06 12.24
CA PRO A 142 -1.93 -15.61 11.32
C PRO A 142 -0.47 -15.52 11.80
N ALA A 143 -0.21 -15.09 13.03
CA ALA A 143 1.14 -15.01 13.58
C ALA A 143 1.83 -16.40 13.53
N GLY A 144 3.00 -16.44 12.90
CA GLY A 144 3.76 -17.68 12.70
C GLY A 144 3.30 -18.53 11.50
N TYR A 145 2.24 -18.15 10.79
CA TYR A 145 1.68 -18.94 9.69
C TYR A 145 2.42 -18.74 8.38
N VAL A 146 2.43 -19.81 7.58
CA VAL A 146 2.66 -19.74 6.13
C VAL A 146 1.31 -19.61 5.46
N CYS A 147 1.08 -18.53 4.71
CA CYS A 147 -0.20 -18.23 4.10
C CYS A 147 -0.14 -18.29 2.59
N LEU A 148 -1.26 -18.67 1.96
CA LEU A 148 -1.48 -18.56 0.51
C LEU A 148 -2.52 -17.45 0.27
N ASP A 149 -2.15 -16.44 -0.53
CA ASP A 149 -3.03 -15.35 -0.96
C ASP A 149 -3.38 -15.55 -2.44
N VAL A 150 -4.62 -15.93 -2.73
CA VAL A 150 -5.13 -16.23 -4.07
C VAL A 150 -5.90 -15.04 -4.61
N GLY A 151 -5.37 -14.42 -5.68
CA GLY A 151 -5.84 -13.15 -6.20
C GLY A 151 -5.22 -11.98 -5.46
N ALA A 152 -3.90 -12.02 -5.27
CA ALA A 152 -3.17 -11.06 -4.43
C ALA A 152 -3.30 -9.61 -4.92
N SER A 153 -3.48 -9.39 -6.22
CA SER A 153 -3.62 -8.05 -6.82
C SER A 153 -2.51 -7.10 -6.32
N THR A 154 -2.86 -5.92 -5.82
CA THR A 154 -1.89 -4.97 -5.28
C THR A 154 -1.27 -5.39 -3.94
N GLY A 155 -1.74 -6.48 -3.34
CA GLY A 155 -1.18 -7.05 -2.12
C GLY A 155 -1.91 -6.69 -0.82
N GLY A 156 -3.17 -6.25 -0.90
CA GLY A 156 -3.90 -5.84 0.30
C GLY A 156 -4.09 -6.96 1.32
N PHE A 157 -4.36 -8.19 0.87
CA PHE A 157 -4.45 -9.36 1.77
C PHE A 157 -3.05 -9.78 2.23
N THR A 158 -2.08 -9.89 1.32
CA THR A 158 -0.67 -10.18 1.64
C THR A 158 -0.13 -9.25 2.73
N GLU A 159 -0.32 -7.95 2.57
CA GLU A 159 0.09 -6.91 3.50
C GLU A 159 -0.54 -7.09 4.90
N THR A 160 -1.83 -7.40 4.92
CA THR A 160 -2.56 -7.66 6.17
C THR A 160 -2.02 -8.89 6.89
N LEU A 161 -1.77 -9.98 6.19
CA LEU A 161 -1.20 -11.20 6.76
C LEU A 161 0.18 -10.94 7.37
N LEU A 162 1.06 -10.25 6.65
CA LEU A 162 2.40 -9.90 7.12
C LEU A 162 2.37 -8.98 8.35
N SER A 163 1.45 -8.00 8.37
CA SER A 163 1.27 -7.09 9.51
C SER A 163 0.75 -7.79 10.75
N ARG A 164 0.02 -8.90 10.57
CA ARG A 164 -0.49 -9.76 11.64
C ARG A 164 0.49 -10.88 12.02
N GLY A 165 1.73 -10.82 11.51
CA GLY A 165 2.81 -11.72 11.93
C GLY A 165 2.94 -13.01 11.14
N ALA A 166 2.34 -13.14 9.96
CA ALA A 166 2.62 -14.25 9.06
C ALA A 166 4.12 -14.30 8.73
N VAL A 167 4.71 -15.48 8.81
CA VAL A 167 6.16 -15.67 8.55
C VAL A 167 6.46 -15.78 7.07
N ARG A 168 5.47 -16.18 6.28
CA ARG A 168 5.58 -16.27 4.82
C ARG A 168 4.21 -16.11 4.16
N VAL A 169 4.18 -15.43 3.01
CA VAL A 169 3.00 -15.34 2.16
C VAL A 169 3.36 -15.75 0.73
N ILE A 170 2.65 -16.73 0.19
CA ILE A 170 2.70 -17.13 -1.21
C ILE A 170 1.57 -16.36 -1.89
N ALA A 171 1.92 -15.31 -2.64
CA ALA A 171 0.98 -14.42 -3.31
C ALA A 171 0.82 -14.82 -4.77
N VAL A 172 -0.37 -15.27 -5.15
CA VAL A 172 -0.68 -15.80 -6.49
C VAL A 172 -1.66 -14.87 -7.19
N ASP A 173 -1.34 -14.44 -8.41
CA ASP A 173 -2.23 -13.65 -9.25
C ASP A 173 -2.04 -13.98 -10.73
N VAL A 174 -3.13 -13.95 -11.50
CA VAL A 174 -3.10 -14.16 -12.96
C VAL A 174 -2.62 -12.93 -13.72
N GLY A 175 -2.64 -11.77 -13.10
CA GLY A 175 -2.20 -10.50 -13.66
C GLY A 175 -0.69 -10.34 -13.71
N THR A 176 -0.25 -9.27 -14.36
CA THR A 176 1.16 -8.90 -14.48
C THR A 176 1.41 -7.59 -13.75
N ASN A 177 2.51 -7.48 -13.01
CA ASN A 177 2.88 -6.29 -12.24
C ASN A 177 1.76 -5.80 -11.31
N GLN A 178 1.06 -6.74 -10.69
CA GLN A 178 -0.05 -6.46 -9.77
C GLN A 178 0.45 -6.08 -8.39
N LEU A 179 1.30 -6.93 -7.80
CA LEU A 179 1.82 -6.74 -6.46
C LEU A 179 2.74 -5.51 -6.41
N THR A 180 2.64 -4.73 -5.32
CA THR A 180 3.49 -3.55 -5.14
C THR A 180 4.97 -3.94 -5.05
N ASP A 181 5.87 -3.07 -5.53
CA ASP A 181 7.32 -3.29 -5.48
C ASP A 181 7.84 -3.49 -4.05
N GLU A 182 7.20 -2.89 -3.08
CA GLU A 182 7.51 -3.02 -1.66
C GLU A 182 7.29 -4.45 -1.18
N LEU A 183 6.14 -5.04 -1.52
CA LEU A 183 5.83 -6.43 -1.19
C LEU A 183 6.67 -7.42 -1.98
N LYS A 184 6.98 -7.14 -3.25
CA LYS A 184 7.88 -7.99 -4.05
C LYS A 184 9.30 -8.06 -3.49
N ARG A 185 9.74 -7.03 -2.75
CA ARG A 185 11.06 -7.00 -2.09
C ARG A 185 11.06 -7.58 -0.68
N ASP A 186 9.91 -7.83 -0.07
CA ASP A 186 9.84 -8.44 1.26
C ASP A 186 10.25 -9.92 1.16
N ALA A 187 11.31 -10.30 1.87
CA ALA A 187 11.85 -11.68 1.83
C ALA A 187 10.83 -12.74 2.30
N ARG A 188 9.77 -12.34 2.99
CA ARG A 188 8.69 -13.23 3.43
C ARG A 188 7.66 -13.49 2.32
N VAL A 189 7.71 -12.76 1.20
CA VAL A 189 6.73 -12.87 0.11
C VAL A 189 7.33 -13.65 -1.05
N LEU A 190 6.62 -14.71 -1.45
CA LEU A 190 6.84 -15.38 -2.72
C LEU A 190 5.76 -14.90 -3.70
N SER A 191 6.13 -14.01 -4.63
CA SER A 191 5.21 -13.49 -5.65
C SER A 191 5.18 -14.42 -6.86
N LEU A 192 4.01 -14.95 -7.18
CA LEU A 192 3.73 -15.81 -8.33
C LEU A 192 2.67 -15.10 -9.21
N GLU A 193 3.11 -14.11 -9.97
CA GLU A 193 2.28 -13.43 -10.96
C GLU A 193 2.18 -14.26 -12.26
N GLN A 194 1.20 -13.92 -13.12
CA GLN A 194 0.86 -14.66 -14.34
C GLN A 194 0.58 -16.15 -14.06
N THR A 195 0.07 -16.45 -12.86
CA THR A 195 -0.10 -17.80 -12.39
C THR A 195 -1.57 -18.05 -12.05
N ASP A 196 -2.16 -19.02 -12.71
CA ASP A 196 -3.49 -19.51 -12.37
C ASP A 196 -3.40 -20.54 -11.25
N ILE A 197 -4.10 -20.32 -10.16
CA ILE A 197 -4.12 -21.26 -9.02
C ILE A 197 -4.53 -22.68 -9.42
N ARG A 198 -5.33 -22.82 -10.48
CA ARG A 198 -5.78 -24.12 -11.00
C ARG A 198 -4.66 -24.96 -11.62
N ALA A 199 -3.61 -24.29 -12.08
CA ALA A 199 -2.43 -24.93 -12.67
C ALA A 199 -1.25 -25.00 -11.67
N LEU A 200 -1.37 -24.38 -10.49
CA LEU A 200 -0.32 -24.32 -9.50
C LEU A 200 -0.40 -25.51 -8.54
N HIS A 201 0.64 -26.31 -8.51
CA HIS A 201 0.79 -27.33 -7.48
C HIS A 201 1.33 -26.73 -6.17
N PRO A 202 0.97 -27.31 -5.00
CA PRO A 202 1.49 -26.86 -3.73
C PRO A 202 3.02 -26.82 -3.69
N VAL A 203 3.56 -25.62 -3.43
CA VAL A 203 5.02 -25.41 -3.34
C VAL A 203 5.55 -25.51 -1.91
N ALA A 204 4.65 -25.46 -0.92
CA ALA A 204 4.93 -25.63 0.49
C ALA A 204 3.62 -25.93 1.24
N PRO A 205 3.67 -26.55 2.45
CA PRO A 205 2.52 -26.58 3.35
C PRO A 205 2.09 -25.16 3.71
N VAL A 206 0.77 -24.94 3.86
CA VAL A 206 0.18 -23.65 4.27
C VAL A 206 -0.81 -23.84 5.39
N ASP A 207 -0.82 -22.89 6.34
CA ASP A 207 -1.68 -22.88 7.51
C ASP A 207 -3.03 -22.20 7.23
N LEU A 208 -3.02 -21.22 6.34
CA LEU A 208 -4.18 -20.40 5.98
C LEU A 208 -4.18 -20.09 4.50
N ILE A 209 -5.31 -20.29 3.82
CA ILE A 209 -5.57 -19.77 2.48
C ILE A 209 -6.50 -18.58 2.59
N VAL A 210 -6.14 -17.45 2.00
CA VAL A 210 -7.03 -16.30 1.81
C VAL A 210 -7.30 -16.09 0.32
N ILE A 211 -8.54 -15.68 -0.03
CA ILE A 211 -8.99 -15.67 -1.42
C ILE A 211 -9.74 -14.38 -1.72
N ASP A 212 -9.27 -13.60 -2.71
CA ASP A 212 -9.95 -12.40 -3.25
C ASP A 212 -9.90 -12.40 -4.80
N VAL A 213 -10.45 -13.43 -5.43
CA VAL A 213 -10.48 -13.52 -6.90
C VAL A 213 -11.62 -12.71 -7.51
N SER A 214 -11.44 -12.26 -8.76
CA SER A 214 -12.44 -11.54 -9.55
C SER A 214 -12.68 -12.23 -10.89
N PHE A 215 -13.89 -12.08 -11.44
CA PHE A 215 -14.30 -12.60 -12.75
C PHE A 215 -14.35 -14.13 -12.86
N ILE A 216 -14.22 -14.83 -11.75
CA ILE A 216 -14.35 -16.29 -11.65
C ILE A 216 -15.13 -16.61 -10.38
N SER A 217 -15.95 -17.68 -10.43
CA SER A 217 -16.59 -18.22 -9.24
C SER A 217 -15.57 -18.96 -8.37
N LEU A 218 -15.70 -18.84 -7.04
CA LEU A 218 -14.91 -19.61 -6.07
C LEU A 218 -15.03 -21.12 -6.33
N ILE A 219 -16.21 -21.58 -6.78
CA ILE A 219 -16.44 -22.99 -7.07
C ILE A 219 -15.47 -23.55 -8.14
N ASN A 220 -15.10 -22.71 -9.11
CA ASN A 220 -14.22 -23.13 -10.21
C ASN A 220 -12.75 -23.30 -9.82
N ILE A 221 -12.36 -22.86 -8.63
CA ILE A 221 -10.98 -22.99 -8.14
C ILE A 221 -10.87 -23.96 -6.95
N MET A 222 -11.98 -24.50 -6.48
CA MET A 222 -12.03 -25.33 -5.27
C MET A 222 -11.12 -26.56 -5.34
N ASP A 223 -11.12 -27.27 -6.47
CA ASP A 223 -10.29 -28.49 -6.63
C ASP A 223 -8.81 -28.18 -6.46
N ALA A 224 -8.36 -27.01 -6.97
CA ALA A 224 -7.01 -26.55 -6.77
C ALA A 224 -6.69 -26.24 -5.30
N LEU A 225 -7.66 -25.68 -4.56
CA LEU A 225 -7.48 -25.38 -3.14
C LEU A 225 -7.37 -26.60 -2.26
N VAL A 226 -8.11 -27.68 -2.59
CA VAL A 226 -8.07 -28.97 -1.86
C VAL A 226 -6.65 -29.55 -1.86
N ALA A 227 -5.92 -29.41 -2.98
CA ALA A 227 -4.56 -29.93 -3.11
C ALA A 227 -3.60 -29.35 -2.04
N TRP A 228 -3.82 -28.11 -1.59
CA TRP A 228 -2.98 -27.44 -0.59
C TRP A 228 -3.22 -27.97 0.83
N LYS A 229 -4.29 -28.72 1.06
CA LYS A 229 -4.62 -29.33 2.37
C LYS A 229 -4.57 -28.35 3.55
N SER A 230 -4.79 -27.07 3.30
CA SER A 230 -4.79 -26.06 4.36
C SER A 230 -5.83 -26.36 5.44
N PRO A 231 -5.52 -26.21 6.73
CA PRO A 231 -6.47 -26.42 7.80
C PRO A 231 -7.57 -25.33 7.82
N GLN A 232 -7.33 -24.17 7.21
CA GLN A 232 -8.26 -23.05 7.26
C GLN A 232 -8.28 -22.25 5.95
N ILE A 233 -9.47 -21.79 5.57
CA ILE A 233 -9.70 -20.93 4.39
C ILE A 233 -10.56 -19.74 4.81
N ILE A 234 -10.18 -18.54 4.35
CA ILE A 234 -11.01 -17.35 4.38
C ILE A 234 -11.18 -16.85 2.95
N ALA A 235 -12.41 -16.72 2.46
CA ALA A 235 -12.65 -16.23 1.11
C ALA A 235 -13.62 -15.05 1.07
N LEU A 236 -13.34 -14.11 0.18
CA LEU A 236 -14.26 -13.05 -0.19
C LEU A 236 -15.23 -13.56 -1.24
N ILE A 237 -16.48 -13.77 -0.85
CA ILE A 237 -17.57 -14.17 -1.74
C ILE A 237 -18.12 -12.91 -2.41
N LYS A 238 -18.08 -12.88 -3.72
CA LYS A 238 -18.58 -11.79 -4.57
C LYS A 238 -19.83 -12.27 -5.30
N PRO A 239 -21.03 -11.95 -4.83
CA PRO A 239 -22.28 -12.48 -5.42
C PRO A 239 -22.37 -12.30 -6.93
N GLN A 240 -21.81 -11.21 -7.46
CA GLN A 240 -21.81 -10.92 -8.89
C GLN A 240 -21.06 -11.96 -9.75
N PHE A 241 -20.16 -12.73 -9.16
CA PHE A 241 -19.42 -13.81 -9.83
C PHE A 241 -19.95 -15.21 -9.48
N GLU A 242 -20.87 -15.30 -8.53
CA GLU A 242 -21.45 -16.56 -8.03
C GLU A 242 -22.89 -16.82 -8.54
N VAL A 243 -23.60 -15.76 -8.94
CA VAL A 243 -24.94 -15.91 -9.54
C VAL A 243 -24.85 -16.26 -11.04
N PRO A 244 -25.91 -16.86 -11.62
CA PRO A 244 -25.99 -17.05 -13.06
C PRO A 244 -25.80 -15.76 -13.83
N ARG A 245 -25.14 -15.82 -14.99
CA ARG A 245 -24.83 -14.65 -15.84
C ARG A 245 -26.08 -13.79 -16.16
N ALA A 246 -27.23 -14.42 -16.36
CA ALA A 246 -28.50 -13.73 -16.62
C ALA A 246 -28.95 -12.86 -15.43
N VAL A 247 -28.64 -13.26 -14.19
CA VAL A 247 -28.94 -12.48 -12.98
C VAL A 247 -27.97 -11.31 -12.86
N ALA A 248 -26.68 -11.55 -13.06
CA ALA A 248 -25.66 -10.50 -13.03
C ALA A 248 -25.93 -9.40 -14.09
N ALA A 249 -26.37 -9.78 -15.28
CA ALA A 249 -26.61 -8.85 -16.38
C ALA A 249 -27.76 -7.87 -16.11
N ARG A 250 -28.80 -8.25 -15.33
CA ARG A 250 -30.01 -7.44 -15.09
C ARG A 250 -29.73 -6.04 -14.54
N ASN A 251 -28.69 -5.86 -13.75
CA ASN A 251 -28.35 -4.60 -13.09
C ASN A 251 -26.90 -4.17 -13.33
N ARG A 252 -26.40 -4.40 -14.57
CA ARG A 252 -25.02 -4.04 -14.96
C ARG A 252 -23.97 -4.60 -13.99
N GLY A 253 -24.15 -5.83 -13.53
CA GLY A 253 -23.23 -6.50 -12.60
C GLY A 253 -23.43 -6.16 -11.12
N VAL A 254 -24.45 -5.39 -10.74
CA VAL A 254 -24.75 -5.11 -9.33
C VAL A 254 -25.90 -5.98 -8.85
N ILE A 255 -25.68 -6.84 -7.86
CA ILE A 255 -26.70 -7.74 -7.30
C ILE A 255 -27.49 -7.01 -6.21
N LYS A 256 -28.64 -6.45 -6.58
CA LYS A 256 -29.51 -5.68 -5.66
C LYS A 256 -30.37 -6.56 -4.78
N SER A 257 -30.81 -7.70 -5.28
CA SER A 257 -31.66 -8.66 -4.55
C SER A 257 -30.91 -9.29 -3.39
N ALA A 258 -31.43 -9.14 -2.18
CA ALA A 258 -30.88 -9.79 -0.98
C ALA A 258 -30.96 -11.31 -1.09
N VAL A 259 -32.05 -11.83 -1.67
CA VAL A 259 -32.26 -13.27 -1.88
C VAL A 259 -31.20 -13.84 -2.82
N ASP A 260 -30.92 -13.16 -3.94
CA ASP A 260 -29.89 -13.63 -4.87
C ASP A 260 -28.50 -13.62 -4.25
N ARG A 261 -28.19 -12.60 -3.41
CA ARG A 261 -26.93 -12.56 -2.67
C ARG A 261 -26.80 -13.71 -1.67
N GLN A 262 -27.88 -13.97 -0.90
CA GLN A 262 -27.89 -15.06 0.06
C GLN A 262 -27.77 -16.42 -0.61
N ASN A 263 -28.49 -16.63 -1.72
CA ASN A 263 -28.39 -17.86 -2.52
C ASN A 263 -26.98 -18.08 -3.04
N ALA A 264 -26.31 -17.02 -3.53
CA ALA A 264 -24.92 -17.09 -3.98
C ALA A 264 -23.98 -17.52 -2.83
N VAL A 265 -24.10 -16.89 -1.67
CA VAL A 265 -23.31 -17.23 -0.48
C VAL A 265 -23.56 -18.69 -0.06
N GLN A 266 -24.81 -19.12 0.05
CA GLN A 266 -25.17 -20.48 0.44
C GLN A 266 -24.68 -21.53 -0.56
N ASN A 267 -24.70 -21.21 -1.85
CA ASN A 267 -24.18 -22.09 -2.87
C ASN A 267 -22.66 -22.30 -2.73
N VAL A 268 -21.90 -21.25 -2.47
CA VAL A 268 -20.45 -21.36 -2.19
C VAL A 268 -20.21 -22.21 -0.94
N ILE A 269 -20.90 -21.91 0.16
CA ILE A 269 -20.75 -22.66 1.41
C ILE A 269 -20.97 -24.15 1.19
N LYS A 270 -22.10 -24.53 0.60
CA LYS A 270 -22.43 -25.95 0.33
C LYS A 270 -21.38 -26.65 -0.52
N ASN A 271 -20.75 -25.95 -1.44
CA ASN A 271 -19.70 -26.55 -2.26
C ASN A 271 -18.38 -26.73 -1.49
N PHE A 272 -18.00 -25.80 -0.59
CA PHE A 272 -16.88 -26.00 0.31
C PHE A 272 -17.10 -27.16 1.28
N GLU A 273 -18.34 -27.37 1.75
CA GLU A 273 -18.68 -28.51 2.59
C GLU A 273 -18.50 -29.85 1.88
N LYS A 274 -18.84 -29.93 0.58
CA LYS A 274 -18.66 -31.14 -0.23
C LYS A 274 -17.20 -31.57 -0.40
N ILE A 275 -16.28 -30.59 -0.31
CA ILE A 275 -14.83 -30.87 -0.42
C ILE A 275 -14.14 -30.99 0.95
N GLY A 276 -14.91 -31.22 2.03
CA GLY A 276 -14.38 -31.52 3.36
C GLY A 276 -14.04 -30.30 4.21
N TYR A 277 -14.65 -29.14 3.94
CA TYR A 277 -14.48 -27.94 4.76
C TYR A 277 -15.79 -27.55 5.45
N LYS A 278 -15.78 -27.46 6.77
CA LYS A 278 -16.91 -27.01 7.59
C LYS A 278 -16.88 -25.50 7.76
N GLN A 279 -18.00 -24.83 7.51
CA GLN A 279 -18.14 -23.40 7.73
C GLN A 279 -17.99 -23.04 9.22
N CYS A 280 -17.20 -21.98 9.50
CA CYS A 280 -17.01 -21.40 10.83
C CYS A 280 -17.75 -20.07 11.02
N GLY A 281 -17.98 -19.33 9.94
CA GLY A 281 -18.69 -18.06 10.00
C GLY A 281 -18.80 -17.38 8.64
N VAL A 282 -19.75 -16.44 8.55
CA VAL A 282 -19.92 -15.53 7.41
C VAL A 282 -20.25 -14.15 7.94
N ILE A 283 -19.61 -13.11 7.38
CA ILE A 283 -19.92 -11.72 7.66
C ILE A 283 -20.10 -10.94 6.36
N GLU A 284 -20.90 -9.88 6.38
CA GLU A 284 -20.87 -8.89 5.30
C GLU A 284 -19.56 -8.13 5.36
N SER A 285 -18.95 -7.89 4.21
CA SER A 285 -17.72 -7.09 4.10
C SER A 285 -17.95 -5.68 4.65
N PRO A 286 -17.03 -5.11 5.45
CA PRO A 286 -17.17 -3.76 6.00
C PRO A 286 -17.19 -2.68 4.92
N ILE A 287 -16.72 -3.02 3.73
CA ILE A 287 -16.72 -2.11 2.57
C ILE A 287 -17.29 -2.82 1.34
N ARG A 288 -17.99 -2.06 0.53
CA ARG A 288 -18.54 -2.57 -0.74
C ARG A 288 -17.45 -2.79 -1.78
N GLY A 289 -17.72 -3.69 -2.74
CA GLY A 289 -16.88 -3.88 -3.93
C GLY A 289 -16.76 -2.63 -4.80
N GLY A 290 -15.84 -2.65 -5.76
CA GLY A 290 -15.54 -1.50 -6.62
C GLY A 290 -16.75 -0.95 -7.39
N SER A 291 -17.68 -1.82 -7.80
CA SER A 291 -18.93 -1.47 -8.48
C SER A 291 -20.11 -1.23 -7.51
N GLY A 292 -19.88 -1.19 -6.20
CA GLY A 292 -20.89 -0.99 -5.17
C GLY A 292 -21.62 -2.26 -4.71
N ASN A 293 -21.20 -3.44 -5.16
CA ASN A 293 -21.73 -4.72 -4.70
C ASN A 293 -21.51 -4.93 -3.20
N VAL A 294 -22.49 -5.53 -2.55
CA VAL A 294 -22.32 -6.15 -1.24
C VAL A 294 -21.53 -7.44 -1.42
N GLU A 295 -20.47 -7.60 -0.65
CA GLU A 295 -19.59 -8.76 -0.68
C GLU A 295 -19.57 -9.39 0.71
N TYR A 296 -19.18 -10.65 0.81
CA TYR A 296 -19.19 -11.39 2.07
C TYR A 296 -17.85 -12.05 2.29
N LEU A 297 -17.44 -12.16 3.56
CA LEU A 297 -16.27 -12.92 3.95
C LEU A 297 -16.75 -14.17 4.68
N ALA A 298 -16.26 -15.32 4.27
CA ALA A 298 -16.59 -16.58 4.90
C ALA A 298 -15.32 -17.33 5.32
N CYS A 299 -15.43 -18.04 6.43
CA CYS A 299 -14.34 -18.81 7.00
C CYS A 299 -14.74 -20.29 7.09
N TRP A 300 -13.81 -21.15 6.74
CA TRP A 300 -13.97 -22.61 6.85
C TRP A 300 -12.76 -23.22 7.52
N ARG A 301 -13.00 -24.37 8.19
CA ARG A 301 -11.96 -25.27 8.69
C ARG A 301 -12.08 -26.61 8.00
N ARG A 302 -10.95 -27.20 7.69
CA ARG A 302 -10.89 -28.53 7.13
C ARG A 302 -11.40 -29.52 8.18
N VAL A 303 -12.29 -30.42 7.76
CA VAL A 303 -12.67 -31.57 8.58
C VAL A 303 -11.51 -32.55 8.53
N THR A 304 -10.81 -32.73 9.63
CA THR A 304 -9.86 -33.83 9.81
C THR A 304 -10.67 -35.04 10.28
N ASP A 305 -10.56 -36.13 9.55
CA ASP A 305 -11.06 -37.40 10.08
C ASP A 305 -10.29 -37.64 11.40
N GLU A 306 -10.91 -37.38 12.51
CA GLU A 306 -10.41 -37.89 13.79
C GLU A 306 -10.42 -39.41 13.70
N MET A 307 -9.23 -40.01 13.57
CA MET A 307 -9.04 -41.45 13.81
C MET A 307 -9.07 -41.74 15.30
#